data_ad7789bcebfac03c3d55ef9c424fd7eb
#
_entry.id   ad7789bcebfac03c3d55ef9c424fd7eb
#
_cell.length_a   1.000
_cell.length_b   1.000
_cell.length_c   1.000
_cell.angle_alpha   90.00
_cell.angle_beta   90.00
_cell.angle_gamma   90.00
#
_symmetry.space_group_name_H-M   'P 1'
#
loop_
_entity.id
_entity.type
_entity.pdbx_description
1 polymer ?
#
loop_
_entity_poly.entity_id
_entity_poly.type
_entity_poly.pdbx_seq_one_letter_code
_entity_poly.pdbx_strand_id
1 'polypeptide(L)'
;PAPTRDDIEVGLKYINNDACYPAIIVVGQLMSALLSGKYDVEKTAVIISQTGGGCRATNYIGYLRKALIDAGMKQVPILSLNASDMERQPGFKLTKGFLHRMIQAVVYGDALMQCVLATRPYETNPGSTDALCDYWIKKLRDNITSASLRQYNKYIKEIIHDFDNLPINKDVQKPRVGVVGEIYVKFHPSANNHINELIEKEGG
;
A
#
# COMPACT_ATOMS: atom_id res chain seq x y z
N PRO A 1 7.82 3.11 4.19
CA PRO A 1 8.60 4.04 3.38
C PRO A 1 8.31 3.76 1.91
N ALA A 2 8.25 4.81 1.08
CA ALA A 2 8.13 4.64 -0.36
C ALA A 2 9.36 3.86 -0.86
N PRO A 3 9.21 2.91 -1.80
CA PRO A 3 10.34 2.19 -2.33
C PRO A 3 11.26 3.12 -3.12
N THR A 4 12.51 2.80 -3.05
CA THR A 4 13.57 3.52 -3.74
C THR A 4 14.14 2.65 -4.86
N ARG A 5 14.95 3.23 -5.74
CA ARG A 5 15.68 2.48 -6.75
C ARG A 5 16.61 1.44 -6.11
N ASP A 6 17.16 1.78 -4.96
CA ASP A 6 18.04 0.88 -4.18
C ASP A 6 17.31 -0.39 -3.73
N ASP A 7 16.01 -0.33 -3.46
CA ASP A 7 15.21 -1.50 -3.09
C ASP A 7 15.13 -2.52 -4.22
N ILE A 8 15.09 -2.07 -5.47
CA ILE A 8 15.11 -2.95 -6.65
C ILE A 8 16.45 -3.67 -6.74
N GLU A 9 17.56 -2.95 -6.54
CA GLU A 9 18.92 -3.53 -6.54
C GLU A 9 19.09 -4.55 -5.41
N VAL A 10 18.59 -4.25 -4.22
CA VAL A 10 18.56 -5.19 -3.10
C VAL A 10 17.70 -6.41 -3.45
N GLY A 11 16.52 -6.22 -4.05
CA GLY A 11 15.67 -7.32 -4.50
C GLY A 11 16.38 -8.25 -5.49
N LEU A 12 17.05 -7.70 -6.48
CA LEU A 12 17.81 -8.45 -7.49
C LEU A 12 18.99 -9.22 -6.90
N LYS A 13 19.54 -8.78 -5.76
CA LYS A 13 20.59 -9.50 -5.06
C LYS A 13 20.13 -10.84 -4.47
N TYR A 14 18.87 -10.89 -4.01
CA TYR A 14 18.32 -12.05 -3.29
C TYR A 14 17.35 -12.89 -4.09
N ILE A 15 16.79 -12.33 -5.17
CA ILE A 15 15.82 -13.00 -6.03
C ILE A 15 16.38 -13.06 -7.45
N ASN A 16 16.06 -14.16 -8.14
CA ASN A 16 16.37 -14.28 -9.55
C ASN A 16 15.67 -13.18 -10.37
N ASN A 17 16.38 -12.58 -11.31
CA ASN A 17 15.85 -11.57 -12.23
C ASN A 17 14.71 -12.05 -13.14
N ASP A 18 14.51 -13.37 -13.26
CA ASP A 18 13.36 -13.97 -13.93
C ASP A 18 12.06 -13.92 -13.11
N ALA A 19 12.14 -13.49 -11.84
CA ALA A 19 10.95 -13.28 -11.02
C ALA A 19 10.14 -12.08 -11.56
N CYS A 20 8.83 -12.08 -11.29
CA CYS A 20 8.01 -10.93 -11.67
C CYS A 20 8.48 -9.66 -10.92
N TYR A 21 8.38 -8.52 -11.60
CA TYR A 21 8.84 -7.24 -11.06
C TYR A 21 8.28 -6.91 -9.65
N PRO A 22 6.99 -7.12 -9.36
CA PRO A 22 6.46 -6.96 -8.01
C PRO A 22 7.17 -7.80 -6.95
N ALA A 23 7.57 -9.04 -7.27
CA ALA A 23 8.30 -9.88 -6.32
C ALA A 23 9.65 -9.29 -5.96
N ILE A 24 10.37 -8.78 -6.96
CA ILE A 24 11.68 -8.13 -6.78
C ILE A 24 11.53 -6.91 -5.87
N ILE A 25 10.56 -6.03 -6.16
CA ILE A 25 10.34 -4.82 -5.36
C ILE A 25 9.95 -5.16 -3.92
N VAL A 26 8.96 -6.03 -3.73
CA VAL A 26 8.43 -6.35 -2.38
C VAL A 26 9.52 -6.97 -1.50
N VAL A 27 10.25 -7.94 -2.03
CA VAL A 27 11.35 -8.55 -1.27
C VAL A 27 12.47 -7.55 -1.05
N GLY A 28 12.81 -6.76 -2.07
CA GLY A 28 13.80 -5.69 -1.95
C GLY A 28 13.49 -4.71 -0.84
N GLN A 29 12.26 -4.18 -0.78
CA GLN A 29 11.81 -3.27 0.28
C GLN A 29 11.93 -3.87 1.68
N LEU A 30 11.47 -5.11 1.85
CA LEU A 30 11.53 -5.78 3.14
C LEU A 30 12.97 -6.06 3.58
N MET A 31 13.81 -6.51 2.64
CA MET A 31 15.23 -6.73 2.90
C MET A 31 15.97 -5.42 3.16
N SER A 32 15.74 -4.35 2.39
CA SER A 32 16.32 -3.03 2.63
C SER A 32 15.98 -2.50 4.02
N ALA A 33 14.71 -2.67 4.46
CA ALA A 33 14.30 -2.28 5.79
C ALA A 33 15.08 -3.03 6.87
N LEU A 34 15.21 -4.37 6.76
CA LEU A 34 15.95 -5.19 7.73
C LEU A 34 17.46 -4.90 7.71
N LEU A 35 18.04 -4.67 6.54
CA LEU A 35 19.46 -4.37 6.37
C LEU A 35 19.83 -2.93 6.79
N SER A 36 18.85 -2.04 6.91
CA SER A 36 19.07 -0.62 7.21
C SER A 36 19.67 -0.34 8.60
N GLY A 37 19.68 -1.31 9.49
CA GLY A 37 20.08 -1.15 10.90
C GLY A 37 19.10 -0.32 11.75
N LYS A 38 17.97 0.14 11.17
CA LYS A 38 16.95 0.92 11.90
C LYS A 38 16.04 0.05 12.78
N TYR A 39 16.02 -1.25 12.53
CA TYR A 39 15.17 -2.20 13.24
C TYR A 39 16.03 -3.27 13.93
N ASP A 40 15.68 -3.59 15.16
CA ASP A 40 16.27 -4.71 15.89
C ASP A 40 15.72 -6.02 15.29
N VAL A 41 16.54 -6.73 14.52
CA VAL A 41 16.14 -7.95 13.81
C VAL A 41 15.70 -9.08 14.76
N GLU A 42 16.16 -9.06 16.01
CA GLU A 42 15.76 -10.05 17.04
C GLU A 42 14.33 -9.78 17.56
N LYS A 43 13.80 -8.57 17.33
CA LYS A 43 12.46 -8.14 17.77
C LYS A 43 11.53 -7.82 16.60
N THR A 44 11.96 -8.10 15.38
CA THR A 44 11.23 -7.76 14.16
C THR A 44 10.66 -9.01 13.51
N ALA A 45 9.45 -8.92 13.00
CA ALA A 45 8.81 -9.92 12.14
C ALA A 45 8.41 -9.28 10.82
N VAL A 46 8.47 -10.04 9.74
CA VAL A 46 7.98 -9.62 8.43
C VAL A 46 6.57 -10.15 8.23
N ILE A 47 5.67 -9.30 7.76
CA ILE A 47 4.30 -9.70 7.42
C ILE A 47 4.06 -9.47 5.93
N ILE A 48 3.47 -10.45 5.26
CA ILE A 48 3.17 -10.39 3.83
C ILE A 48 1.90 -11.16 3.51
N SER A 49 1.16 -10.71 2.49
CA SER A 49 0.02 -11.45 1.96
C SER A 49 0.48 -12.56 1.01
N GLN A 50 -0.31 -13.63 0.95
CA GLN A 50 -0.11 -14.77 0.07
C GLN A 50 -1.43 -15.10 -0.63
N THR A 51 -1.45 -15.14 -1.95
CA THR A 51 -2.70 -15.21 -2.73
C THR A 51 -3.29 -16.60 -2.86
N GLY A 52 -2.48 -17.65 -2.85
CA GLY A 52 -2.94 -19.04 -2.96
C GLY A 52 -3.36 -19.50 -4.36
N GLY A 53 -3.19 -18.66 -5.38
CA GLY A 53 -3.54 -18.96 -6.77
C GLY A 53 -2.35 -19.25 -7.67
N GLY A 54 -2.55 -19.24 -8.99
CA GLY A 54 -1.50 -19.41 -10.00
C GLY A 54 -0.54 -18.22 -10.13
N CYS A 55 -0.68 -17.19 -9.31
CA CYS A 55 0.20 -16.03 -9.27
C CYS A 55 1.49 -16.33 -8.48
N ARG A 56 2.62 -15.72 -8.87
CA ARG A 56 3.89 -15.83 -8.13
C ARG A 56 3.82 -15.22 -6.73
N ALA A 57 2.85 -14.35 -6.45
CA ALA A 57 2.57 -13.84 -5.10
C ALA A 57 2.29 -14.95 -4.08
N THR A 58 1.86 -16.11 -4.52
CA THR A 58 1.76 -17.32 -3.70
C THR A 58 3.12 -17.73 -3.12
N ASN A 59 4.23 -17.46 -3.81
CA ASN A 59 5.58 -17.89 -3.41
C ASN A 59 6.46 -16.74 -2.87
N TYR A 60 5.94 -15.55 -2.60
CA TYR A 60 6.73 -14.46 -2.03
C TYR A 60 7.35 -14.84 -0.68
N ILE A 61 6.68 -15.66 0.10
CA ILE A 61 7.21 -16.19 1.37
C ILE A 61 8.45 -17.05 1.15
N GLY A 62 8.44 -17.91 0.10
CA GLY A 62 9.59 -18.72 -0.28
C GLY A 62 10.79 -17.84 -0.66
N TYR A 63 10.58 -16.79 -1.42
CA TYR A 63 11.61 -15.81 -1.76
C TYR A 63 12.16 -15.09 -0.53
N LEU A 64 11.28 -14.62 0.36
CA LEU A 64 11.70 -13.98 1.60
C LEU A 64 12.49 -14.90 2.52
N ARG A 65 12.04 -16.16 2.67
CA ARG A 65 12.79 -17.15 3.46
C ARG A 65 14.20 -17.35 2.92
N LYS A 66 14.31 -17.53 1.60
CA LYS A 66 15.60 -17.65 0.95
C LYS A 66 16.46 -16.39 1.18
N ALA A 67 15.90 -15.20 0.95
CA ALA A 67 16.59 -13.94 1.15
C ALA A 67 17.09 -13.74 2.58
N LEU A 68 16.27 -14.09 3.58
CA LEU A 68 16.64 -14.03 4.99
C LEU A 68 17.77 -15.02 5.34
N ILE A 69 17.74 -16.22 4.78
CA ILE A 69 18.82 -17.21 4.96
C ILE A 69 20.12 -16.69 4.35
N ASP A 70 20.05 -16.21 3.12
CA ASP A 70 21.24 -15.69 2.39
C ASP A 70 21.84 -14.44 3.07
N ALA A 71 21.00 -13.67 3.77
CA ALA A 71 21.42 -12.49 4.54
C ALA A 71 21.86 -12.81 5.99
N GLY A 72 21.83 -14.08 6.42
CA GLY A 72 22.16 -14.47 7.80
C GLY A 72 21.10 -14.13 8.85
N MET A 73 19.87 -13.83 8.42
CA MET A 73 18.75 -13.41 9.28
C MET A 73 17.62 -14.45 9.37
N LYS A 74 17.97 -15.75 9.32
CA LYS A 74 16.99 -16.86 9.33
C LYS A 74 16.06 -16.89 10.53
N GLN A 75 16.43 -16.20 11.63
CA GLN A 75 15.64 -16.08 12.85
C GLN A 75 14.46 -15.12 12.71
N VAL A 76 14.45 -14.22 11.72
CA VAL A 76 13.35 -13.27 11.50
C VAL A 76 12.11 -14.02 11.04
N PRO A 77 11.02 -14.02 11.82
CA PRO A 77 9.81 -14.74 11.44
C PRO A 77 9.06 -14.03 10.31
N ILE A 78 8.49 -14.83 9.41
CA ILE A 78 7.62 -14.35 8.33
C ILE A 78 6.18 -14.75 8.67
N LEU A 79 5.29 -13.78 8.78
CA LEU A 79 3.86 -13.98 9.00
C LEU A 79 3.13 -13.91 7.66
N SER A 80 2.43 -14.98 7.31
CA SER A 80 1.63 -15.06 6.09
C SER A 80 0.18 -14.67 6.36
N LEU A 81 -0.29 -13.63 5.67
CA LEU A 81 -1.71 -13.32 5.58
C LEU A 81 -2.30 -14.05 4.36
N ASN A 82 -2.88 -15.22 4.57
CA ASN A 82 -3.50 -15.99 3.50
C ASN A 82 -4.92 -16.41 3.86
N ALA A 83 -5.78 -16.49 2.83
CA ALA A 83 -7.17 -16.92 2.98
C ALA A 83 -7.35 -18.44 2.83
N SER A 84 -6.32 -19.16 2.36
CA SER A 84 -6.38 -20.57 1.99
C SER A 84 -5.70 -21.52 3.00
N ASP A 85 -5.37 -21.00 4.18
CA ASP A 85 -4.72 -21.76 5.28
C ASP A 85 -3.44 -22.53 4.84
N MET A 86 -2.73 -21.97 3.83
CA MET A 86 -1.51 -22.58 3.28
C MET A 86 -0.37 -22.64 4.29
N GLU A 87 -0.35 -21.71 5.25
CA GLU A 87 0.62 -21.69 6.33
C GLU A 87 -0.06 -21.35 7.66
N ARG A 88 0.09 -22.23 8.65
CA ARG A 88 -0.36 -21.99 10.02
C ARG A 88 0.72 -21.22 10.77
N GLN A 89 0.35 -20.07 11.32
CA GLN A 89 1.25 -19.21 12.08
C GLN A 89 0.91 -19.34 13.58
N PRO A 90 1.75 -20.01 14.38
CA PRO A 90 1.55 -20.04 15.83
C PRO A 90 1.66 -18.62 16.39
N GLY A 91 0.63 -18.17 17.10
CA GLY A 91 0.62 -16.86 17.75
C GLY A 91 -0.08 -15.73 16.98
N PHE A 92 -0.35 -15.87 15.68
CA PHE A 92 -1.14 -14.90 14.95
C PHE A 92 -2.52 -15.46 14.56
N LYS A 93 -3.57 -14.82 15.05
CA LYS A 93 -4.96 -15.19 14.74
C LYS A 93 -5.68 -14.02 14.07
N LEU A 94 -6.22 -14.27 12.88
CA LEU A 94 -7.16 -13.36 12.23
C LEU A 94 -8.48 -13.38 13.01
N THR A 95 -8.66 -12.41 13.91
CA THR A 95 -9.93 -12.25 14.62
C THR A 95 -10.96 -11.57 13.73
N LYS A 96 -12.27 -11.83 13.97
CA LYS A 96 -13.36 -11.13 13.24
C LYS A 96 -13.23 -9.61 13.36
N GLY A 97 -12.81 -9.10 14.52
CA GLY A 97 -12.60 -7.67 14.72
C GLY A 97 -11.44 -7.11 13.91
N PHE A 98 -10.34 -7.86 13.78
CA PHE A 98 -9.21 -7.46 12.94
C PHE A 98 -9.59 -7.44 11.45
N LEU A 99 -10.27 -8.49 10.98
CA LEU A 99 -10.75 -8.57 9.59
C LEU A 99 -11.69 -7.41 9.26
N HIS A 100 -12.63 -7.11 10.16
CA HIS A 100 -13.54 -5.98 10.00
C HIS A 100 -12.81 -4.64 9.86
N ARG A 101 -11.81 -4.39 10.69
CA ARG A 101 -10.98 -3.17 10.63
C ARG A 101 -10.13 -3.11 9.36
N MET A 102 -9.61 -4.26 8.91
CA MET A 102 -8.90 -4.34 7.63
C MET A 102 -9.80 -3.91 6.47
N ILE A 103 -11.03 -4.43 6.40
CA ILE A 103 -12.01 -4.05 5.36
C ILE A 103 -12.31 -2.56 5.45
N GLN A 104 -12.55 -2.02 6.65
CA GLN A 104 -12.77 -0.58 6.82
C GLN A 104 -11.59 0.25 6.32
N ALA A 105 -10.34 -0.16 6.64
CA ALA A 105 -9.14 0.55 6.19
C ALA A 105 -9.00 0.56 4.66
N VAL A 106 -9.31 -0.56 4.01
CA VAL A 106 -9.29 -0.65 2.53
C VAL A 106 -10.32 0.29 1.93
N VAL A 107 -11.56 0.29 2.44
CA VAL A 107 -12.62 1.18 1.92
C VAL A 107 -12.32 2.65 2.17
N TYR A 108 -11.75 3.01 3.33
CA TYR A 108 -11.30 4.37 3.58
C TYR A 108 -10.20 4.81 2.60
N GLY A 109 -9.22 3.93 2.36
CA GLY A 109 -8.14 4.20 1.40
C GLY A 109 -8.67 4.40 -0.02
N ASP A 110 -9.60 3.56 -0.45
CA ASP A 110 -10.24 3.67 -1.75
C ASP A 110 -11.07 4.97 -1.88
N ALA A 111 -11.87 5.30 -0.87
CA ALA A 111 -12.66 6.55 -0.84
C ALA A 111 -11.75 7.78 -0.93
N LEU A 112 -10.67 7.84 -0.15
CA LEU A 112 -9.70 8.93 -0.21
C LEU A 112 -9.03 9.02 -1.57
N MET A 113 -8.59 7.90 -2.14
CA MET A 113 -7.99 7.86 -3.47
C MET A 113 -8.95 8.39 -4.54
N GLN A 114 -10.21 7.96 -4.53
CA GLN A 114 -11.25 8.44 -5.46
C GLN A 114 -11.45 9.96 -5.32
N CYS A 115 -11.57 10.46 -4.10
CA CYS A 115 -11.73 11.89 -3.83
C CYS A 115 -10.51 12.69 -4.32
N VAL A 116 -9.29 12.23 -4.03
CA VAL A 116 -8.06 12.89 -4.45
C VAL A 116 -7.97 12.97 -5.97
N LEU A 117 -8.17 11.85 -6.67
CA LEU A 117 -8.11 11.80 -8.13
C LEU A 117 -9.19 12.66 -8.81
N ALA A 118 -10.36 12.81 -8.17
CA ALA A 118 -11.44 13.66 -8.68
C ALA A 118 -11.22 15.15 -8.43
N THR A 119 -10.47 15.52 -7.39
CA THR A 119 -10.37 16.92 -6.90
C THR A 119 -9.04 17.57 -7.26
N ARG A 120 -7.90 16.87 -7.07
CA ARG A 120 -6.56 17.42 -7.25
C ARG A 120 -6.30 18.03 -8.64
N PRO A 121 -6.74 17.42 -9.76
CA PRO A 121 -6.55 18.04 -11.07
C PRO A 121 -7.25 19.39 -11.24
N TYR A 122 -8.25 19.68 -10.43
CA TYR A 122 -9.10 20.88 -10.52
C TYR A 122 -8.91 21.86 -9.38
N GLU A 123 -8.04 21.57 -8.39
CA GLU A 123 -7.84 22.45 -7.23
C GLU A 123 -7.38 23.85 -7.63
N THR A 124 -7.96 24.87 -7.01
CA THR A 124 -7.56 26.26 -7.24
C THR A 124 -6.36 26.68 -6.39
N ASN A 125 -6.19 26.03 -5.25
CA ASN A 125 -5.07 26.23 -4.34
C ASN A 125 -4.18 24.98 -4.36
N PRO A 126 -3.02 25.01 -5.04
CA PRO A 126 -2.13 23.86 -5.15
C PRO A 126 -1.77 23.24 -3.80
N GLY A 127 -1.96 21.91 -3.67
CA GLY A 127 -1.66 21.15 -2.46
C GLY A 127 -2.79 21.11 -1.43
N SER A 128 -3.93 21.79 -1.65
CA SER A 128 -5.08 21.75 -0.74
C SER A 128 -5.69 20.35 -0.65
N THR A 129 -5.75 19.64 -1.75
CA THR A 129 -6.25 18.26 -1.83
C THR A 129 -5.37 17.29 -1.05
N ASP A 130 -4.04 17.39 -1.22
CA ASP A 130 -3.09 16.54 -0.52
C ASP A 130 -3.10 16.82 1.00
N ALA A 131 -3.17 18.09 1.41
CA ALA A 131 -3.27 18.48 2.81
C ALA A 131 -4.54 17.91 3.47
N LEU A 132 -5.68 17.93 2.77
CA LEU A 132 -6.93 17.35 3.27
C LEU A 132 -6.83 15.82 3.34
N CYS A 133 -6.21 15.17 2.36
CA CYS A 133 -5.96 13.74 2.37
C CYS A 133 -5.10 13.33 3.57
N ASP A 134 -4.00 14.01 3.84
CA ASP A 134 -3.12 13.76 4.98
C ASP A 134 -3.83 13.94 6.32
N TYR A 135 -4.66 14.97 6.44
CA TYR A 135 -5.52 15.17 7.61
C TYR A 135 -6.41 13.95 7.85
N TRP A 136 -7.10 13.46 6.81
CA TRP A 136 -7.99 12.32 6.92
C TRP A 136 -7.24 11.02 7.20
N ILE A 137 -6.10 10.77 6.56
CA ILE A 137 -5.24 9.60 6.83
C ILE A 137 -4.87 9.57 8.31
N LYS A 138 -4.42 10.69 8.87
CA LYS A 138 -4.07 10.79 10.29
C LYS A 138 -5.27 10.52 11.20
N LYS A 139 -6.41 11.18 10.93
CA LYS A 139 -7.65 11.03 11.72
C LYS A 139 -8.16 9.59 11.69
N LEU A 140 -8.15 8.93 10.54
CA LEU A 140 -8.59 7.55 10.38
C LEU A 140 -7.65 6.58 11.09
N ARG A 141 -6.34 6.74 10.94
CA ARG A 141 -5.33 5.93 11.64
C ARG A 141 -5.49 5.97 13.14
N ASP A 142 -5.70 7.15 13.70
CA ASP A 142 -5.81 7.34 15.14
C ASP A 142 -7.12 6.76 15.72
N ASN A 143 -8.14 6.58 14.90
CA ASN A 143 -9.47 6.14 15.30
C ASN A 143 -9.87 4.72 14.84
N ILE A 144 -9.11 4.07 13.98
CA ILE A 144 -9.50 2.79 13.37
C ILE A 144 -9.66 1.66 14.41
N THR A 145 -8.97 1.73 15.52
CA THR A 145 -9.04 0.71 16.58
C THR A 145 -10.33 0.77 17.39
N SER A 146 -10.97 1.94 17.47
CA SER A 146 -12.18 2.22 18.25
C SER A 146 -13.43 2.42 17.38
N ALA A 147 -13.30 2.48 16.06
CA ALA A 147 -14.39 2.82 15.17
C ALA A 147 -15.49 1.77 15.14
N SER A 148 -16.71 2.19 15.53
CA SER A 148 -17.94 1.43 15.33
C SER A 148 -18.43 1.57 13.88
N LEU A 149 -19.38 0.71 13.44
CA LEU A 149 -20.03 0.86 12.13
C LEU A 149 -20.69 2.22 11.93
N ARG A 150 -21.28 2.79 13.01
CA ARG A 150 -21.84 4.14 12.95
C ARG A 150 -20.76 5.19 12.69
N GLN A 151 -19.61 5.07 13.33
CA GLN A 151 -18.47 5.96 13.13
C GLN A 151 -17.87 5.82 11.74
N TYR A 152 -17.78 4.59 11.24
CA TYR A 152 -17.37 4.30 9.87
C TYR A 152 -18.22 5.04 8.83
N ASN A 153 -19.56 4.87 8.91
CA ASN A 153 -20.48 5.54 7.99
C ASN A 153 -20.42 7.06 8.10
N LYS A 154 -20.20 7.58 9.31
CA LYS A 154 -20.02 9.01 9.56
C LYS A 154 -18.78 9.53 8.84
N TYR A 155 -17.63 8.86 9.00
CA TYR A 155 -16.36 9.29 8.39
C TYR A 155 -16.39 9.23 6.87
N ILE A 156 -16.99 8.22 6.26
CA ILE A 156 -17.16 8.20 4.79
C ILE A 156 -17.93 9.43 4.29
N LYS A 157 -19.04 9.79 4.97
CA LYS A 157 -19.82 10.97 4.61
C LYS A 157 -19.03 12.27 4.81
N GLU A 158 -18.29 12.38 5.90
CA GLU A 158 -17.47 13.55 6.20
C GLU A 158 -16.32 13.70 5.18
N ILE A 159 -15.66 12.60 4.79
CA ILE A 159 -14.64 12.61 3.74
C ILE A 159 -15.22 13.19 2.45
N ILE A 160 -16.29 12.62 1.95
CA ILE A 160 -16.92 13.08 0.70
C ILE A 160 -17.31 14.55 0.82
N HIS A 161 -17.97 14.94 1.91
CA HIS A 161 -18.38 16.32 2.15
C HIS A 161 -17.20 17.30 2.16
N ASP A 162 -16.09 16.95 2.83
CA ASP A 162 -14.93 17.83 2.95
C ASP A 162 -14.23 18.02 1.59
N PHE A 163 -14.13 16.96 0.78
CA PHE A 163 -13.58 17.06 -0.59
C PHE A 163 -14.49 17.80 -1.54
N ASP A 164 -15.82 17.62 -1.44
CA ASP A 164 -16.81 18.38 -2.24
C ASP A 164 -16.80 19.89 -1.97
N ASN A 165 -16.36 20.29 -0.77
CA ASN A 165 -16.23 21.70 -0.38
C ASN A 165 -14.87 22.31 -0.68
N LEU A 166 -13.91 21.56 -1.20
CA LEU A 166 -12.64 22.14 -1.65
C LEU A 166 -12.88 23.09 -2.82
N PRO A 167 -12.20 24.24 -2.85
CA PRO A 167 -12.27 25.16 -3.98
C PRO A 167 -11.66 24.50 -5.23
N ILE A 168 -12.50 24.22 -6.23
CA ILE A 168 -12.07 23.64 -7.51
C ILE A 168 -12.51 24.53 -8.68
N ASN A 169 -11.76 24.53 -9.75
CA ASN A 169 -12.11 25.19 -11.00
C ASN A 169 -13.08 24.29 -11.80
N LYS A 170 -14.36 24.65 -11.81
CA LYS A 170 -15.42 23.90 -12.50
C LYS A 170 -15.54 24.24 -14.00
N ASP A 171 -14.88 25.29 -14.45
CA ASP A 171 -14.93 25.75 -15.84
C ASP A 171 -13.93 25.00 -16.74
N VAL A 172 -12.99 24.29 -16.16
CA VAL A 172 -12.01 23.47 -16.88
C VAL A 172 -12.50 22.04 -16.98
N GLN A 173 -12.50 21.52 -18.21
CA GLN A 173 -12.80 20.12 -18.48
C GLN A 173 -11.51 19.39 -18.88
N LYS A 174 -11.07 18.43 -18.08
CA LYS A 174 -9.88 17.64 -18.34
C LYS A 174 -10.24 16.27 -18.89
N PRO A 175 -9.43 15.68 -19.78
CA PRO A 175 -9.68 14.33 -20.28
C PRO A 175 -9.53 13.30 -19.17
N ARG A 176 -10.40 12.28 -19.20
CA ARG A 176 -10.28 11.15 -18.27
C ARG A 176 -9.28 10.15 -18.81
N VAL A 177 -8.25 9.87 -18.03
CA VAL A 177 -7.20 8.92 -18.36
C VAL A 177 -7.30 7.68 -17.47
N GLY A 178 -7.42 6.50 -18.08
CA GLY A 178 -7.44 5.22 -17.38
C GLY A 178 -6.04 4.63 -17.27
N VAL A 179 -5.51 4.48 -16.05
CA VAL A 179 -4.25 3.77 -15.80
C VAL A 179 -4.54 2.29 -15.67
N VAL A 180 -4.05 1.49 -16.60
CA VAL A 180 -4.25 0.03 -16.63
C VAL A 180 -2.91 -0.70 -16.60
N GLY A 181 -2.92 -1.96 -16.17
CA GLY A 181 -1.73 -2.79 -16.12
C GLY A 181 -1.74 -3.78 -14.96
N GLU A 182 -0.55 -4.25 -14.59
CA GLU A 182 -0.36 -5.14 -13.45
C GLU A 182 -0.72 -4.39 -12.17
N ILE A 183 -1.46 -5.05 -11.25
CA ILE A 183 -2.11 -4.38 -10.12
C ILE A 183 -1.12 -3.69 -9.18
N TYR A 184 0.00 -4.33 -8.84
CA TYR A 184 1.00 -3.76 -7.95
C TYR A 184 1.66 -2.54 -8.58
N VAL A 185 2.15 -2.68 -9.82
CA VAL A 185 2.81 -1.59 -10.57
C VAL A 185 1.85 -0.42 -10.77
N LYS A 186 0.60 -0.69 -11.11
CA LYS A 186 -0.42 0.35 -11.31
C LYS A 186 -0.62 1.26 -10.10
N PHE A 187 -0.63 0.68 -8.89
CA PHE A 187 -0.88 1.42 -7.66
C PHE A 187 0.38 1.88 -6.91
N HIS A 188 1.55 1.45 -7.36
CA HIS A 188 2.80 1.74 -6.66
C HIS A 188 3.56 2.90 -7.33
N PRO A 189 3.61 4.11 -6.73
CA PRO A 189 4.12 5.31 -7.40
C PRO A 189 5.55 5.15 -7.95
N SER A 190 6.47 4.60 -7.17
CA SER A 190 7.86 4.42 -7.62
C SER A 190 8.00 3.30 -8.66
N ALA A 191 7.10 2.31 -8.70
CA ALA A 191 7.13 1.24 -9.69
C ALA A 191 6.54 1.68 -11.04
N ASN A 192 5.67 2.70 -11.05
CA ASN A 192 5.05 3.25 -12.25
C ASN A 192 5.58 4.64 -12.64
N ASN A 193 6.70 5.08 -12.05
CA ASN A 193 7.31 6.37 -12.30
C ASN A 193 6.36 7.56 -12.05
N HIS A 194 5.55 7.48 -11.01
CA HIS A 194 4.59 8.52 -10.62
C HIS A 194 3.61 8.90 -11.74
N ILE A 195 3.09 7.90 -12.45
CA ILE A 195 2.26 8.10 -13.64
C ILE A 195 1.06 9.01 -13.43
N ASN A 196 0.41 8.95 -12.26
CA ASN A 196 -0.74 9.80 -11.95
C ASN A 196 -0.34 11.28 -11.89
N GLU A 197 0.76 11.60 -11.23
CA GLU A 197 1.30 12.96 -11.13
C GLU A 197 1.73 13.48 -12.53
N LEU A 198 2.30 12.60 -13.34
CA LEU A 198 2.66 12.95 -14.71
C LEU A 198 1.42 13.27 -15.57
N ILE A 199 0.38 12.43 -15.51
CA ILE A 199 -0.89 12.66 -16.22
C ILE A 199 -1.50 14.00 -15.81
N GLU A 200 -1.58 14.28 -14.51
CA GLU A 200 -2.12 15.55 -14.00
C GLU A 200 -1.30 16.76 -14.49
N LYS A 201 0.03 16.63 -14.50
CA LYS A 201 0.95 17.69 -15.00
C LYS A 201 0.76 17.95 -16.49
N GLU A 202 0.48 16.91 -17.27
CA GLU A 202 0.22 17.01 -18.72
C GLU A 202 -1.23 17.41 -19.04
N GLY A 203 -2.06 17.66 -18.03
CA GLY A 203 -3.41 18.19 -18.21
C GLY A 203 -4.54 17.16 -18.20
N GLY A 204 -4.24 15.93 -17.76
CA GLY A 204 -5.21 14.85 -17.56
C GLY A 204 -5.95 14.95 -16.21
#